data_f3b93ee209b33984c93166f09c15b738
#
_entry.id   f3b93ee209b33984c93166f09c15b738
#
_cell.length_a   1.000
_cell.length_b   1.000
_cell.length_c   1.000
_cell.angle_alpha   90.00
_cell.angle_beta   90.00
_cell.angle_gamma   90.00
#
_symmetry.space_group_name_H-M   'P 1'
#
loop_
_entity.id
_entity.type
_entity.pdbx_description
1 polymer ?
#
loop_
_entity_poly.entity_id
_entity_poly.type
_entity_poly.pdbx_seq_one_letter_code
_entity_poly.pdbx_strand_id
1 'polypeptide(L)'
;MVAADARTFAEETAASVPVVGDFWAAWCAPCRMISPVLEQLAARHAGRLKVVKVDVDANPTLGQRFAATSIPLLVVLRDGQEVDRVVGAVPPASLEARLAPLLAGS
;
A
#
# COMPACT_ATOMS: atom_id res chain seq x y z
N MET A 1 6.38 7.90 3.01
CA MET A 1 5.22 7.04 3.32
C MET A 1 4.54 7.53 4.58
N VAL A 2 3.24 7.38 4.65
CA VAL A 2 2.43 7.85 5.76
C VAL A 2 1.88 6.65 6.52
N ALA A 3 1.97 6.64 7.85
CA ALA A 3 1.33 5.62 8.66
C ALA A 3 -0.14 6.01 8.91
N ALA A 4 -1.05 5.06 8.73
CA ALA A 4 -2.46 5.27 9.00
C ALA A 4 -2.98 4.22 9.98
N ASP A 5 -3.98 4.60 10.75
CA ASP A 5 -4.70 3.71 11.65
C ASP A 5 -6.19 3.67 11.24
N ALA A 6 -7.00 2.96 12.04
CA ALA A 6 -8.43 2.82 11.75
C ALA A 6 -9.16 4.17 11.71
N ARG A 7 -8.63 5.19 12.40
CA ARG A 7 -9.24 6.52 12.47
C ARG A 7 -8.87 7.40 11.30
N THR A 8 -7.67 7.22 10.74
CA THR A 8 -7.12 8.10 9.71
C THR A 8 -7.11 7.49 8.32
N PHE A 9 -7.39 6.18 8.20
CA PHE A 9 -7.27 5.45 6.93
C PHE A 9 -8.12 6.07 5.81
N ALA A 10 -9.38 6.36 6.09
CA ALA A 10 -10.28 6.93 5.08
C ALA A 10 -9.76 8.28 4.57
N GLU A 11 -9.28 9.13 5.49
CA GLU A 11 -8.73 10.44 5.15
C GLU A 11 -7.44 10.31 4.35
N GLU A 12 -6.53 9.43 4.79
CA GLU A 12 -5.23 9.24 4.14
C GLU A 12 -5.35 8.61 2.75
N THR A 13 -6.39 7.83 2.51
CA THR A 13 -6.61 7.18 1.21
C THR A 13 -7.54 7.96 0.28
N ALA A 14 -8.16 9.04 0.76
CA ALA A 14 -9.02 9.92 -0.04
C ALA A 14 -8.17 10.92 -0.85
N ALA A 15 -7.25 10.39 -1.67
CA ALA A 15 -6.36 11.21 -2.47
C ALA A 15 -6.80 11.17 -3.94
N SER A 16 -6.45 12.24 -4.69
CA SER A 16 -6.73 12.32 -6.12
C SER A 16 -5.77 11.47 -6.94
N VAL A 17 -4.72 10.94 -6.33
CA VAL A 17 -3.73 10.07 -6.97
C VAL A 17 -3.92 8.63 -6.48
N PRO A 18 -3.39 7.63 -7.20
CA PRO A 18 -3.40 6.25 -6.71
C PRO A 18 -2.71 6.12 -5.36
N VAL A 19 -3.28 5.31 -4.48
CA VAL A 19 -2.76 5.05 -3.15
C VAL A 19 -2.43 3.56 -3.03
N VAL A 20 -1.23 3.25 -2.56
CA VAL A 20 -0.84 1.89 -2.20
C VAL A 20 -0.95 1.75 -0.70
N GLY A 21 -1.89 0.94 -0.24
CA GLY A 21 -2.01 0.56 1.16
C GLY A 21 -1.11 -0.63 1.43
N ASP A 22 -0.11 -0.45 2.28
CA ASP A 22 0.85 -1.49 2.68
C ASP A 22 0.42 -2.06 4.03
N PHE A 23 -0.18 -3.24 4.01
CA PHE A 23 -0.58 -3.96 5.22
C PHE A 23 0.59 -4.82 5.67
N TRP A 24 1.12 -4.53 6.84
CA TRP A 24 2.37 -5.09 7.35
C TRP A 24 2.30 -5.38 8.84
N ALA A 25 3.31 -6.08 9.35
CA ALA A 25 3.51 -6.29 10.78
C ALA A 25 5.01 -6.31 11.10
N ALA A 26 5.36 -5.93 12.31
CA ALA A 26 6.76 -5.85 12.74
C ALA A 26 7.47 -7.21 12.71
N TRP A 27 6.74 -8.31 12.96
CA TRP A 27 7.29 -9.67 12.94
C TRP A 27 7.45 -10.24 11.52
N CYS A 28 6.96 -9.55 10.52
CA CYS A 28 6.93 -10.04 9.14
C CYS A 28 8.21 -9.62 8.40
N ALA A 29 9.14 -10.54 8.21
CA ALA A 29 10.40 -10.24 7.50
C ALA A 29 10.17 -9.82 6.05
N PRO A 30 9.31 -10.49 5.24
CA PRO A 30 9.04 -10.03 3.89
C PRO A 30 8.45 -8.62 3.83
N CYS A 31 7.66 -8.22 4.83
CA CYS A 31 7.12 -6.86 4.93
C CYS A 31 8.26 -5.84 5.06
N ARG A 32 9.23 -6.15 5.92
CA ARG A 32 10.39 -5.27 6.12
C ARG A 32 11.27 -5.19 4.89
N MET A 33 11.33 -6.27 4.11
CA MET A 33 12.13 -6.31 2.87
C MET A 33 11.52 -5.42 1.77
N ILE A 34 10.21 -5.36 1.67
CA ILE A 34 9.54 -4.55 0.64
C ILE A 34 9.45 -3.07 1.02
N SER A 35 9.58 -2.73 2.29
CA SER A 35 9.43 -1.35 2.76
C SER A 35 10.35 -0.36 2.05
N PRO A 36 11.67 -0.63 1.89
CA PRO A 36 12.54 0.30 1.14
C PRO A 36 12.13 0.45 -0.31
N VAL A 37 11.60 -0.60 -0.93
CA VAL A 37 11.11 -0.54 -2.32
C VAL A 37 9.94 0.42 -2.43
N LEU A 38 9.00 0.35 -1.49
CA LEU A 38 7.86 1.24 -1.46
C LEU A 38 8.28 2.69 -1.19
N GLU A 39 9.27 2.90 -0.32
CA GLU A 39 9.81 4.23 -0.08
C GLU A 39 10.41 4.83 -1.34
N GLN A 40 11.16 4.03 -2.10
CA GLN A 40 11.74 4.48 -3.36
C GLN A 40 10.68 4.79 -4.40
N LEU A 41 9.63 3.97 -4.50
CA LEU A 41 8.52 4.22 -5.41
C LEU A 41 7.79 5.50 -5.04
N ALA A 42 7.51 5.71 -3.76
CA ALA A 42 6.85 6.92 -3.29
C ALA A 42 7.66 8.17 -3.61
N ALA A 43 8.98 8.10 -3.43
CA ALA A 43 9.88 9.22 -3.72
C ALA A 43 9.98 9.48 -5.24
N ARG A 44 10.10 8.41 -6.03
CA ARG A 44 10.22 8.50 -7.49
C ARG A 44 8.98 9.08 -8.14
N HIS A 45 7.81 8.80 -7.58
CA HIS A 45 6.52 9.23 -8.11
C HIS A 45 5.82 10.24 -7.18
N ALA A 46 6.61 11.06 -6.48
CA ALA A 46 6.08 12.06 -5.56
C ALA A 46 5.05 12.95 -6.28
N GLY A 47 3.90 13.15 -5.65
CA GLY A 47 2.78 13.90 -6.23
C GLY A 47 1.90 13.07 -7.18
N ARG A 48 2.30 11.85 -7.54
CA ARG A 48 1.56 10.99 -8.47
C ARG A 48 1.19 9.64 -7.87
N LEU A 49 1.79 9.29 -6.74
CA LEU A 49 1.55 8.07 -6.00
C LEU A 49 1.71 8.35 -4.51
N LYS A 50 0.80 7.82 -3.71
CA LYS A 50 0.89 7.91 -2.26
C LYS A 50 0.98 6.50 -1.68
N VAL A 51 1.87 6.29 -0.71
CA VAL A 51 1.98 5.02 0.01
C VAL A 51 1.55 5.23 1.45
N VAL A 52 0.60 4.42 1.89
CA VAL A 52 0.04 4.47 3.25
C VAL A 52 0.30 3.13 3.92
N LYS A 53 0.93 3.14 5.09
CA LYS A 53 1.27 1.92 5.83
C LYS A 53 0.21 1.66 6.90
N VAL A 54 -0.22 0.40 7.01
CA VAL A 54 -1.19 -0.04 8.02
C VAL A 54 -0.60 -1.24 8.77
N ASP A 55 -0.33 -1.06 10.06
CA ASP A 55 0.09 -2.14 10.95
C ASP A 55 -1.13 -2.98 11.31
N VAL A 56 -1.17 -4.23 10.83
CA VAL A 56 -2.34 -5.10 11.04
C VAL A 56 -2.49 -5.56 12.49
N ASP A 57 -1.42 -5.58 13.26
CA ASP A 57 -1.49 -5.93 14.68
C ASP A 57 -2.13 -4.81 15.49
N ALA A 58 -1.79 -3.57 15.17
CA ALA A 58 -2.37 -2.39 15.80
C ALA A 58 -3.78 -2.08 15.28
N ASN A 59 -4.09 -2.50 14.06
CA ASN A 59 -5.35 -2.20 13.38
C ASN A 59 -6.01 -3.46 12.80
N PRO A 60 -6.41 -4.41 13.66
CA PRO A 60 -6.95 -5.69 13.18
C PRO A 60 -8.24 -5.54 12.37
N THR A 61 -9.06 -4.54 12.66
CA THR A 61 -10.29 -4.29 11.92
C THR A 61 -9.99 -3.92 10.46
N LEU A 62 -8.97 -3.10 10.21
CA LEU A 62 -8.56 -2.79 8.85
C LEU A 62 -8.00 -4.02 8.14
N GLY A 63 -7.20 -4.83 8.83
CA GLY A 63 -6.70 -6.07 8.27
C GLY A 63 -7.82 -7.00 7.83
N GLN A 64 -8.86 -7.13 8.66
CA GLN A 64 -10.03 -7.95 8.34
C GLN A 64 -10.83 -7.37 7.18
N ARG A 65 -11.01 -6.06 7.15
CA ARG A 65 -11.76 -5.38 6.09
C ARG A 65 -11.17 -5.66 4.70
N PHE A 66 -9.86 -5.70 4.61
CA PHE A 66 -9.18 -5.96 3.34
C PHE A 66 -8.75 -7.41 3.17
N ALA A 67 -9.18 -8.30 4.08
CA ALA A 67 -8.82 -9.71 4.06
C ALA A 67 -7.30 -9.93 4.01
N ALA A 68 -6.57 -9.21 4.86
CA ALA A 68 -5.11 -9.28 4.94
C ALA A 68 -4.67 -10.52 5.72
N THR A 69 -4.99 -11.71 5.18
CA THR A 69 -4.63 -13.00 5.78
C THR A 69 -3.20 -13.41 5.46
N SER A 70 -2.64 -12.87 4.38
CA SER A 70 -1.23 -13.04 4.02
C SER A 70 -0.62 -11.66 3.86
N ILE A 71 0.49 -11.41 4.54
CA ILE A 71 1.20 -10.14 4.47
C ILE A 71 2.65 -10.36 4.00
N PRO A 72 3.28 -9.37 3.32
CA PRO A 72 2.71 -8.07 3.01
C PRO A 72 1.55 -8.18 2.01
N LEU A 73 0.55 -7.34 2.21
CA LEU A 73 -0.55 -7.16 1.25
C LEU A 73 -0.52 -5.71 0.80
N LEU A 74 -0.41 -5.51 -0.51
CA LEU A 74 -0.48 -4.19 -1.12
C LEU A 74 -1.83 -4.04 -1.79
N VAL A 75 -2.63 -3.10 -1.31
CA VAL A 75 -3.94 -2.79 -1.88
C VAL A 75 -3.82 -1.46 -2.60
N VAL A 76 -4.08 -1.47 -3.91
CA VAL A 76 -4.05 -0.25 -4.70
C VAL A 76 -5.46 0.35 -4.72
N LEU A 77 -5.55 1.59 -4.27
CA LEU A 77 -6.81 2.31 -4.16
C LEU A 77 -6.80 3.50 -5.13
N ARG A 78 -7.95 3.73 -5.76
CA ARG A 78 -8.18 4.93 -6.54
C ARG A 78 -9.55 5.49 -6.16
N ASP A 79 -9.58 6.76 -5.78
CA ASP A 79 -10.80 7.41 -5.27
C ASP A 79 -11.41 6.63 -4.11
N GLY A 80 -10.57 6.08 -3.23
CA GLY A 80 -10.98 5.32 -2.06
C GLY A 80 -11.43 3.89 -2.35
N GLN A 81 -11.36 3.43 -3.61
CA GLN A 81 -11.80 2.08 -3.97
C GLN A 81 -10.64 1.21 -4.41
N GLU A 82 -10.67 -0.06 -4.02
CA GLU A 82 -9.65 -1.02 -4.41
C GLU A 82 -9.76 -1.32 -5.91
N VAL A 83 -8.65 -1.09 -6.62
CA VAL A 83 -8.55 -1.36 -8.07
C VAL A 83 -7.58 -2.50 -8.39
N ASP A 84 -6.69 -2.84 -7.46
CA ASP A 84 -5.76 -3.96 -7.62
C ASP A 84 -5.23 -4.37 -6.25
N ARG A 85 -4.66 -5.57 -6.15
CA ARG A 85 -3.94 -6.00 -4.95
C ARG A 85 -2.79 -6.93 -5.33
N VAL A 86 -1.74 -6.88 -4.52
CA VAL A 86 -0.55 -7.71 -4.69
C VAL A 86 -0.28 -8.39 -3.36
N VAL A 87 -0.24 -9.72 -3.36
CA VAL A 87 0.02 -10.50 -2.15
C VAL A 87 1.46 -10.97 -2.15
N GLY A 88 2.16 -10.72 -1.05
CA GLY A 88 3.53 -11.14 -0.87
C GLY A 88 4.55 -10.11 -1.37
N ALA A 89 5.83 -10.38 -1.07
CA ALA A 89 6.93 -9.51 -1.45
C ALA A 89 7.36 -9.84 -2.87
N VAL A 90 6.73 -9.21 -3.86
CA VAL A 90 7.08 -9.40 -5.26
C VAL A 90 8.33 -8.57 -5.62
N PRO A 91 9.05 -8.95 -6.69
CA PRO A 91 10.21 -8.16 -7.14
C PRO A 91 9.82 -6.71 -7.48
N PRO A 92 10.72 -5.74 -7.26
CA PRO A 92 10.43 -4.33 -7.53
C PRO A 92 9.93 -4.05 -8.93
N ALA A 93 10.52 -4.70 -9.95
CA ALA A 93 10.10 -4.52 -11.34
C ALA A 93 8.67 -4.98 -11.58
N SER A 94 8.26 -6.07 -10.92
CA SER A 94 6.89 -6.58 -11.03
C SER A 94 5.89 -5.60 -10.41
N LEU A 95 6.24 -5.03 -9.27
CA LEU A 95 5.41 -4.04 -8.61
C LEU A 95 5.27 -2.77 -9.45
N GLU A 96 6.38 -2.27 -10.01
CA GLU A 96 6.35 -1.12 -10.91
C GLU A 96 5.47 -1.38 -12.13
N ALA A 97 5.57 -2.56 -12.72
CA ALA A 97 4.76 -2.93 -13.87
C ALA A 97 3.27 -2.92 -13.55
N ARG A 98 2.89 -3.35 -12.34
CA ARG A 98 1.49 -3.35 -11.90
C ARG A 98 0.96 -1.93 -11.70
N LEU A 99 1.81 -1.02 -11.24
CA LEU A 99 1.42 0.37 -10.98
C LEU A 99 1.49 1.28 -12.20
N ALA A 100 2.32 0.95 -13.18
CA ALA A 100 2.58 1.81 -14.34
C ALA A 100 1.29 2.26 -15.07
N PRO A 101 0.30 1.40 -15.35
CA PRO A 101 -0.93 1.84 -16.03
C PRO A 101 -1.71 2.88 -15.22
N LEU A 102 -1.70 2.77 -13.89
CA LEU A 102 -2.40 3.71 -13.02
C LEU A 102 -1.69 5.05 -12.96
N LEU A 103 -0.36 5.04 -12.95
CA LEU A 103 0.45 6.26 -12.96
C LEU A 103 0.35 6.99 -14.28
N ALA A 104 0.31 6.26 -15.38
CA ALA A 104 0.18 6.85 -16.72
C ALA A 104 -1.18 7.48 -16.96
N GLY A 105 -2.22 6.97 -16.29
CA GLY A 105 -3.60 7.47 -16.42
C GLY A 105 -3.93 8.66 -15.53
N SER A 106 -2.98 9.13 -14.72
CA SER A 106 -3.24 10.24 -13.77
C SER A 106 -2.67 11.60 -14.22
#